data_eed8140a4c48457f3cbe2e89411868a1
#
_entry.id   eed8140a4c48457f3cbe2e89411868a1
#
_cell.length_a   1.000
_cell.length_b   1.000
_cell.length_c   1.000
_cell.angle_alpha   90.00
_cell.angle_beta   90.00
_cell.angle_gamma   90.00
#
_symmetry.space_group_name_H-M   'P 1'
#
loop_
_entity.id
_entity.type
_entity.pdbx_description
1 polymer ?
#
loop_
_entity_poly.entity_id
_entity_poly.type
_entity_poly.pdbx_seq_one_letter_code
_entity_poly.pdbx_strand_id
1 'polypeptide(L)'
;GTQISVHVRSLVGSDTLASIQGERILRPASNLKVATSAAALLLLGSWGGGEYQTAFEGKGAISGGVLHGDLVVHAGGDPLVRDGSLGATESRLDEVAEALLAAGVRRIAGDIVLNEGDFLEPGIGPAWPSADQHWNDYCARAAGLTINGGVLVAQVTPGKSGAKASISVHPSPHGLERNYSVSTVSGTTSNVM
;
A
#
# COMPACT_ATOMS: atom_id res chain seq x y z
N GLY A 1 -2.68 -8.23 -32.73
CA GLY A 1 -1.52 -7.41 -33.10
C GLY A 1 -1.39 -6.20 -32.20
N THR A 2 -0.20 -5.65 -32.02
CA THR A 2 0.05 -4.44 -31.24
C THR A 2 -0.65 -3.24 -31.89
N GLN A 3 -1.33 -2.44 -31.09
CA GLN A 3 -1.98 -1.20 -31.52
C GLN A 3 -1.11 -0.02 -31.04
N ILE A 4 -0.85 0.91 -31.96
CA ILE A 4 -0.02 2.08 -31.67
C ILE A 4 -0.79 3.32 -32.08
N SER A 5 -0.75 4.36 -31.24
CA SER A 5 -1.19 5.72 -31.54
C SER A 5 -0.08 6.68 -31.13
N VAL A 6 0.28 7.60 -32.00
CA VAL A 6 1.27 8.65 -31.72
C VAL A 6 0.68 9.99 -32.16
N HIS A 7 0.73 10.96 -31.29
CA HIS A 7 0.34 12.33 -31.57
C HIS A 7 1.33 13.29 -30.94
N VAL A 8 2.02 14.07 -31.76
CA VAL A 8 3.02 15.05 -31.32
C VAL A 8 2.55 16.43 -31.71
N ARG A 9 2.47 17.31 -30.71
CA ARG A 9 2.05 18.71 -30.90
C ARG A 9 3.10 19.67 -30.38
N SER A 10 3.21 20.83 -31.01
CA SER A 10 3.99 21.95 -30.48
C SER A 10 3.33 22.48 -29.20
N LEU A 11 4.16 22.79 -28.18
CA LEU A 11 3.70 23.46 -26.96
C LEU A 11 3.63 25.00 -27.14
N VAL A 12 4.31 25.54 -28.15
CA VAL A 12 4.34 26.96 -28.43
C VAL A 12 3.25 27.40 -29.42
N GLY A 13 2.75 26.45 -30.19
CA GLY A 13 1.66 26.63 -31.15
C GLY A 13 0.70 25.45 -31.11
N SER A 14 -0.35 25.51 -31.93
CA SER A 14 -1.33 24.42 -32.02
C SER A 14 -0.97 23.37 -33.07
N ASP A 15 0.20 23.47 -33.67
CA ASP A 15 0.58 22.64 -34.81
C ASP A 15 0.82 21.21 -34.42
N THR A 16 0.28 20.28 -35.19
CA THR A 16 0.59 18.87 -35.13
C THR A 16 1.87 18.60 -35.89
N LEU A 17 2.90 18.17 -35.19
CA LEU A 17 4.21 17.85 -35.77
C LEU A 17 4.27 16.46 -36.37
N ALA A 18 3.56 15.52 -35.75
CA ALA A 18 3.41 14.14 -36.22
C ALA A 18 2.13 13.50 -35.69
N SER A 19 1.51 12.66 -36.50
CA SER A 19 0.34 11.89 -36.09
C SER A 19 0.32 10.54 -36.80
N ILE A 20 0.31 9.47 -36.02
CA ILE A 20 0.09 8.10 -36.48
C ILE A 20 -1.10 7.56 -35.71
N GLN A 21 -2.27 7.46 -36.38
CA GLN A 21 -3.52 7.07 -35.72
C GLN A 21 -3.80 7.89 -34.44
N GLY A 22 -3.47 9.20 -34.45
CA GLY A 22 -3.50 10.06 -33.27
C GLY A 22 -4.86 10.19 -32.58
N GLU A 23 -5.94 9.99 -33.34
CA GLU A 23 -7.32 10.02 -32.83
C GLU A 23 -7.81 8.65 -32.33
N ARG A 24 -6.94 7.64 -32.35
CA ARG A 24 -7.33 6.29 -31.94
C ARG A 24 -7.45 6.21 -30.42
N ILE A 25 -8.61 5.77 -29.94
CA ILE A 25 -8.87 5.55 -28.51
C ILE A 25 -8.14 4.29 -28.07
N LEU A 26 -7.23 4.43 -27.12
CA LEU A 26 -6.52 3.34 -26.47
C LEU A 26 -6.75 3.42 -24.94
N ARG A 27 -6.62 2.29 -24.26
CA ARG A 27 -6.66 2.27 -22.80
C ARG A 27 -5.41 2.96 -22.25
N PRO A 28 -5.53 4.02 -21.43
CA PRO A 28 -4.38 4.77 -20.94
C PRO A 28 -3.55 4.01 -19.91
N ALA A 29 -4.13 3.00 -19.27
CA ALA A 29 -3.51 2.26 -18.16
C ALA A 29 -2.92 3.24 -17.13
N SER A 30 -1.69 3.05 -16.68
CA SER A 30 -1.03 3.92 -15.68
C SER A 30 -0.81 5.36 -16.14
N ASN A 31 -0.95 5.68 -17.44
CA ASN A 31 -0.89 7.07 -17.88
C ASN A 31 -2.04 7.92 -17.31
N LEU A 32 -3.14 7.29 -16.88
CA LEU A 32 -4.22 7.99 -16.18
C LEU A 32 -3.75 8.65 -14.88
N LYS A 33 -2.69 8.13 -14.26
CA LYS A 33 -2.09 8.73 -13.05
C LYS A 33 -1.63 10.16 -13.27
N VAL A 34 -1.18 10.50 -14.49
CA VAL A 34 -0.78 11.86 -14.84
C VAL A 34 -1.98 12.82 -14.73
N ALA A 35 -3.13 12.43 -15.27
CA ALA A 35 -4.34 13.24 -15.18
C ALA A 35 -4.84 13.33 -13.73
N THR A 36 -4.83 12.23 -12.98
CA THR A 36 -5.22 12.21 -11.56
C THR A 36 -4.30 13.11 -10.72
N SER A 37 -2.98 13.03 -10.93
CA SER A 37 -2.02 13.86 -10.19
C SER A 37 -2.18 15.35 -10.56
N ALA A 38 -2.38 15.66 -11.83
CA ALA A 38 -2.63 17.03 -12.27
C ALA A 38 -3.91 17.59 -11.65
N ALA A 39 -5.00 16.82 -11.63
CA ALA A 39 -6.24 17.20 -10.99
C ALA A 39 -6.06 17.44 -9.49
N ALA A 40 -5.34 16.56 -8.81
CA ALA A 40 -5.02 16.71 -7.39
C ALA A 40 -4.25 18.00 -7.12
N LEU A 41 -3.21 18.31 -7.89
CA LEU A 41 -2.43 19.54 -7.76
C LEU A 41 -3.28 20.79 -8.01
N LEU A 42 -4.20 20.75 -8.96
CA LEU A 42 -5.06 21.88 -9.28
C LEU A 42 -6.14 22.11 -8.22
N LEU A 43 -6.72 21.03 -7.69
CA LEU A 43 -7.84 21.10 -6.75
C LEU A 43 -7.39 21.28 -5.31
N LEU A 44 -6.27 20.67 -4.92
CA LEU A 44 -5.75 20.68 -3.56
C LEU A 44 -4.63 21.73 -3.37
N GLY A 45 -4.18 22.37 -4.45
CA GLY A 45 -3.07 23.33 -4.45
C GLY A 45 -1.71 22.68 -4.62
N SER A 46 -0.69 23.52 -4.90
CA SER A 46 0.67 23.10 -5.28
C SER A 46 1.39 22.21 -4.25
N TRP A 47 0.88 22.14 -3.04
CA TRP A 47 1.39 21.31 -1.95
C TRP A 47 0.27 20.49 -1.30
N GLY A 48 -0.78 20.17 -2.06
CA GLY A 48 -1.84 19.27 -1.63
C GLY A 48 -2.78 19.83 -0.56
N GLY A 49 -2.74 21.12 -0.26
CA GLY A 49 -3.69 21.77 0.65
C GLY A 49 -3.75 21.22 2.08
N GLY A 50 -2.94 20.21 2.41
CA GLY A 50 -2.90 19.56 3.70
C GLY A 50 -1.81 18.52 3.77
N GLU A 51 -1.37 18.22 4.97
CA GLU A 51 -0.48 17.13 5.28
C GLU A 51 -1.32 15.88 5.59
N TYR A 52 -0.90 14.72 5.11
CA TYR A 52 -1.42 13.46 5.60
C TYR A 52 -0.93 13.26 7.03
N GLN A 53 -1.86 13.11 7.97
CA GLN A 53 -1.52 12.95 9.38
C GLN A 53 -2.11 11.66 9.92
N THR A 54 -1.26 10.80 10.46
CA THR A 54 -1.69 9.71 11.31
C THR A 54 -1.31 10.06 12.73
N ALA A 55 -2.32 10.26 13.61
CA ALA A 55 -2.10 10.64 14.99
C ALA A 55 -2.33 9.45 15.94
N PHE A 56 -1.57 9.42 17.02
CA PHE A 56 -1.67 8.40 18.06
C PHE A 56 -2.04 9.06 19.38
N GLU A 57 -3.16 8.65 19.96
CA GLU A 57 -3.72 9.25 21.18
C GLU A 57 -3.86 8.21 22.28
N GLY A 58 -3.22 8.43 23.43
CA GLY A 58 -3.44 7.60 24.61
C GLY A 58 -4.73 8.00 25.35
N LYS A 59 -5.66 7.09 25.48
CA LYS A 59 -6.92 7.27 26.22
C LYS A 59 -6.84 6.66 27.60
N GLY A 60 -6.07 7.30 28.48
CA GLY A 60 -5.92 6.83 29.86
C GLY A 60 -4.76 7.47 30.59
N ALA A 61 -4.61 7.14 31.88
CA ALA A 61 -3.51 7.60 32.68
C ALA A 61 -2.24 6.80 32.41
N ILE A 62 -1.07 7.46 32.43
CA ILE A 62 0.23 6.80 32.34
C ILE A 62 0.79 6.71 33.76
N SER A 63 1.06 5.50 34.24
CA SER A 63 1.75 5.26 35.52
C SER A 63 2.60 4.00 35.47
N GLY A 64 3.78 4.02 36.09
CA GLY A 64 4.70 2.88 36.11
C GLY A 64 5.10 2.38 34.72
N GLY A 65 5.11 3.25 33.72
CA GLY A 65 5.42 2.87 32.34
C GLY A 65 4.23 2.21 31.59
N VAL A 66 3.03 2.24 32.14
CA VAL A 66 1.84 1.64 31.58
C VAL A 66 0.81 2.72 31.24
N LEU A 67 0.31 2.71 30.01
CA LEU A 67 -0.89 3.41 29.63
C LEU A 67 -2.09 2.55 30.09
N HIS A 68 -2.81 3.00 31.11
CA HIS A 68 -4.02 2.33 31.62
C HIS A 68 -5.26 2.74 30.82
N GLY A 69 -5.32 2.25 29.61
CA GLY A 69 -6.38 2.54 28.63
C GLY A 69 -5.92 2.19 27.23
N ASP A 70 -6.62 2.71 26.25
CA ASP A 70 -6.42 2.39 24.85
C ASP A 70 -5.44 3.33 24.15
N LEU A 71 -4.80 2.84 23.10
CA LEU A 71 -4.10 3.66 22.11
C LEU A 71 -4.98 3.82 20.89
N VAL A 72 -5.51 5.02 20.67
CA VAL A 72 -6.32 5.32 19.49
C VAL A 72 -5.43 5.81 18.36
N VAL A 73 -5.54 5.16 17.20
CA VAL A 73 -4.86 5.55 15.96
C VAL A 73 -5.87 6.29 15.08
N HIS A 74 -5.68 7.59 14.93
CA HIS A 74 -6.46 8.42 14.02
C HIS A 74 -5.81 8.39 12.64
N ALA A 75 -6.38 7.62 11.75
CA ALA A 75 -5.84 7.36 10.43
C ALA A 75 -6.21 8.47 9.45
N GLY A 76 -5.20 9.09 8.84
CA GLY A 76 -5.37 10.23 7.92
C GLY A 76 -5.06 9.93 6.46
N GLY A 77 -4.96 8.68 6.08
CA GLY A 77 -4.70 8.28 4.68
C GLY A 77 -3.24 8.42 4.25
N ASP A 78 -2.28 8.49 5.19
CA ASP A 78 -0.86 8.57 4.86
C ASP A 78 -0.39 7.29 4.13
N PRO A 79 0.00 7.37 2.85
CA PRO A 79 0.45 6.21 2.09
C PRO A 79 1.90 5.78 2.41
N LEU A 80 2.62 6.55 3.24
CA LEU A 80 4.02 6.35 3.53
C LEU A 80 4.28 5.61 4.84
N VAL A 81 3.23 5.17 5.54
CA VAL A 81 3.39 4.37 6.76
C VAL A 81 4.03 3.03 6.42
N ARG A 82 5.19 2.76 7.01
CA ARG A 82 5.99 1.55 6.79
C ARG A 82 6.53 1.01 8.10
N ASP A 83 6.75 -0.30 8.13
CA ASP A 83 7.38 -1.01 9.25
C ASP A 83 8.86 -1.36 9.02
N GLY A 84 9.43 -0.93 7.89
CA GLY A 84 10.81 -1.23 7.51
C GLY A 84 11.06 -2.63 6.95
N SER A 85 10.06 -3.53 6.92
CA SER A 85 10.27 -4.94 6.57
C SER A 85 10.40 -5.23 5.07
N LEU A 86 9.88 -4.37 4.21
CA LEU A 86 9.86 -4.57 2.74
C LEU A 86 10.92 -3.74 2.00
N GLY A 87 12.12 -3.63 2.58
CA GLY A 87 13.26 -2.92 1.96
C GLY A 87 13.19 -1.39 2.07
N ALA A 88 12.28 -0.85 2.87
CA ALA A 88 12.31 0.54 3.27
C ALA A 88 13.43 0.75 4.29
N THR A 89 14.21 1.80 4.12
CA THR A 89 15.29 2.16 5.05
C THR A 89 14.79 2.85 6.32
N GLU A 90 13.55 3.30 6.32
CA GLU A 90 12.92 4.03 7.42
C GLU A 90 11.61 3.34 7.82
N SER A 91 11.39 3.22 9.12
CA SER A 91 10.16 2.72 9.70
C SER A 91 9.44 3.85 10.43
N ARG A 92 8.29 4.26 9.89
CA ARG A 92 7.42 5.23 10.57
C ARG A 92 6.84 4.67 11.87
N LEU A 93 6.70 3.35 11.97
CA LEU A 93 6.21 2.71 13.19
C LEU A 93 7.26 2.72 14.29
N ASP A 94 8.56 2.71 13.95
CA ASP A 94 9.63 2.88 14.95
C ASP A 94 9.61 4.29 15.53
N GLU A 95 9.39 5.32 14.73
CA GLU A 95 9.20 6.70 15.20
C GLU A 95 8.03 6.80 16.19
N VAL A 96 6.93 6.11 15.93
CA VAL A 96 5.78 6.04 16.85
C VAL A 96 6.15 5.34 18.15
N ALA A 97 6.86 4.22 18.06
CA ALA A 97 7.32 3.47 19.24
C ALA A 97 8.26 4.32 20.09
N GLU A 98 9.19 5.05 19.48
CA GLU A 98 10.10 5.97 20.16
C GLU A 98 9.34 7.12 20.84
N ALA A 99 8.33 7.70 20.16
CA ALA A 99 7.51 8.75 20.74
C ALA A 99 6.69 8.25 21.95
N LEU A 100 6.16 7.04 21.90
CA LEU A 100 5.48 6.41 23.04
C LEU A 100 6.44 6.17 24.20
N LEU A 101 7.66 5.69 23.92
CA LEU A 101 8.69 5.51 24.93
C LEU A 101 9.11 6.84 25.57
N ALA A 102 9.26 7.90 24.78
CA ALA A 102 9.57 9.24 25.26
C ALA A 102 8.45 9.82 26.15
N ALA A 103 7.19 9.48 25.83
CA ALA A 103 6.03 9.81 26.67
C ALA A 103 5.91 8.94 27.93
N GLY A 104 6.86 8.02 28.16
CA GLY A 104 6.89 7.13 29.32
C GLY A 104 6.01 5.88 29.18
N VAL A 105 5.51 5.58 28.00
CA VAL A 105 4.68 4.38 27.73
C VAL A 105 5.58 3.23 27.28
N ARG A 106 5.59 2.14 28.04
CA ARG A 106 6.28 0.88 27.72
C ARG A 106 5.31 -0.26 27.49
N ARG A 107 4.08 -0.11 27.94
CA ARG A 107 3.00 -1.09 27.80
C ARG A 107 1.66 -0.37 27.69
N ILE A 108 0.81 -0.87 26.84
CA ILE A 108 -0.61 -0.49 26.72
C ILE A 108 -1.40 -1.58 27.40
N ALA A 109 -2.27 -1.22 28.37
CA ALA A 109 -3.09 -2.17 29.12
C ALA A 109 -4.45 -2.44 28.45
N GLY A 110 -4.90 -1.51 27.61
CA GLY A 110 -6.11 -1.65 26.77
C GLY A 110 -5.80 -2.11 25.37
N ASP A 111 -6.61 -1.68 24.43
CA ASP A 111 -6.57 -2.07 23.02
C ASP A 111 -5.86 -1.02 22.16
N ILE A 112 -5.50 -1.41 20.95
CA ILE A 112 -5.16 -0.49 19.86
C ILE A 112 -6.43 -0.31 19.03
N VAL A 113 -7.01 0.88 19.09
CA VAL A 113 -8.27 1.21 18.43
C VAL A 113 -7.98 2.01 17.17
N LEU A 114 -8.35 1.46 16.00
CA LEU A 114 -8.23 2.16 14.73
C LEU A 114 -9.47 3.01 14.49
N ASN A 115 -9.26 4.33 14.34
CA ASN A 115 -10.27 5.27 13.90
C ASN A 115 -9.91 5.75 12.50
N GLU A 116 -10.62 5.26 11.50
CA GLU A 116 -10.40 5.59 10.09
C GLU A 116 -11.08 6.90 9.65
N GLY A 117 -11.77 7.60 10.57
CA GLY A 117 -12.35 8.90 10.31
C GLY A 117 -13.37 8.87 9.17
N ASP A 118 -13.14 9.71 8.17
CA ASP A 118 -14.02 9.85 6.99
C ASP A 118 -13.73 8.82 5.88
N PHE A 119 -12.78 7.90 6.09
CA PHE A 119 -12.54 6.84 5.11
C PHE A 119 -13.64 5.80 5.18
N LEU A 120 -14.30 5.60 4.05
CA LEU A 120 -15.24 4.49 3.89
C LEU A 120 -14.49 3.16 3.86
N GLU A 121 -15.17 2.08 4.23
CA GLU A 121 -14.58 0.74 4.07
C GLU A 121 -14.00 0.56 2.66
N PRO A 122 -12.74 0.12 2.54
CA PRO A 122 -12.09 -0.01 1.25
C PRO A 122 -12.82 -1.06 0.39
N GLY A 123 -13.50 -0.58 -0.62
CA GLY A 123 -14.22 -1.40 -1.57
C GLY A 123 -13.35 -1.83 -2.76
N ILE A 124 -13.86 -2.78 -3.53
CA ILE A 124 -13.31 -3.14 -4.84
C ILE A 124 -13.73 -2.04 -5.83
N GLY A 125 -12.77 -1.42 -6.50
CA GLY A 125 -13.06 -0.42 -7.52
C GLY A 125 -13.83 -1.03 -8.71
N PRO A 126 -14.74 -0.27 -9.35
CA PRO A 126 -15.60 -0.80 -10.42
C PRO A 126 -14.82 -1.26 -11.66
N ALA A 127 -13.58 -0.82 -11.81
CA ALA A 127 -12.71 -1.19 -12.95
C ALA A 127 -11.57 -2.14 -12.54
N TRP A 128 -11.64 -2.72 -11.35
CA TRP A 128 -10.66 -3.70 -10.93
C TRP A 128 -10.73 -4.97 -11.79
N PRO A 129 -9.64 -5.71 -11.92
CA PRO A 129 -9.63 -6.98 -12.64
C PRO A 129 -10.48 -8.02 -11.90
N SER A 130 -10.65 -9.18 -12.51
CA SER A 130 -11.33 -10.33 -11.90
C SER A 130 -10.60 -10.79 -10.61
N ALA A 131 -11.35 -11.42 -9.72
CA ALA A 131 -10.89 -11.78 -8.37
C ALA A 131 -9.62 -12.66 -8.34
N ASP A 132 -9.40 -13.45 -9.38
CA ASP A 132 -8.20 -14.27 -9.57
C ASP A 132 -6.92 -13.45 -9.78
N GLN A 133 -7.03 -12.14 -10.02
CA GLN A 133 -5.91 -11.22 -10.18
C GLN A 133 -5.71 -10.30 -8.96
N HIS A 134 -6.54 -10.40 -7.93
CA HIS A 134 -6.48 -9.51 -6.75
C HIS A 134 -5.23 -9.72 -5.88
N TRP A 135 -4.44 -10.73 -6.16
CA TRP A 135 -3.12 -10.93 -5.56
C TRP A 135 -2.05 -9.93 -6.04
N ASN A 136 -2.32 -9.21 -7.11
CA ASN A 136 -1.41 -8.17 -7.59
C ASN A 136 -1.37 -6.99 -6.62
N ASP A 137 -0.19 -6.42 -6.42
CA ASP A 137 0.05 -5.27 -5.54
C ASP A 137 -0.77 -4.03 -5.91
N TYR A 138 -1.07 -3.85 -7.21
CA TYR A 138 -1.93 -2.76 -7.67
C TYR A 138 -3.42 -2.93 -7.30
N CYS A 139 -3.79 -4.07 -6.75
CA CYS A 139 -5.10 -4.34 -6.17
C CYS A 139 -5.13 -4.19 -4.64
N ALA A 140 -4.07 -3.66 -4.03
CA ALA A 140 -4.10 -3.32 -2.61
C ALA A 140 -5.18 -2.26 -2.34
N ARG A 141 -5.96 -2.48 -1.28
CA ARG A 141 -7.03 -1.55 -0.91
C ARG A 141 -6.46 -0.32 -0.23
N ALA A 142 -6.96 0.84 -0.61
CA ALA A 142 -6.68 2.08 0.11
C ALA A 142 -7.61 2.18 1.32
N ALA A 143 -7.05 2.52 2.47
CA ALA A 143 -7.76 2.71 3.74
C ALA A 143 -7.20 3.94 4.45
N GLY A 144 -7.85 4.37 5.52
CA GLY A 144 -7.36 5.46 6.36
C GLY A 144 -5.97 5.16 6.93
N LEU A 145 -5.74 3.92 7.36
CA LEU A 145 -4.41 3.41 7.71
C LEU A 145 -4.02 2.30 6.75
N THR A 146 -2.98 2.54 5.98
CA THR A 146 -2.39 1.53 5.10
C THR A 146 -0.90 1.41 5.42
N ILE A 147 -0.47 0.25 5.89
CA ILE A 147 0.93 -0.04 6.21
C ILE A 147 1.55 -0.81 5.05
N ASN A 148 2.77 -0.43 4.64
CA ASN A 148 3.50 -1.06 3.52
C ASN A 148 2.70 -1.11 2.21
N GLY A 149 1.87 -0.10 1.96
CA GLY A 149 1.00 -0.06 0.78
C GLY A 149 -0.10 -1.12 0.77
N GLY A 150 -0.43 -1.72 1.93
CA GLY A 150 -1.47 -2.76 2.06
C GLY A 150 -1.07 -4.10 1.46
N VAL A 151 0.24 -4.39 1.36
CA VAL A 151 0.77 -5.59 0.68
C VAL A 151 1.47 -6.51 1.66
N LEU A 152 1.22 -7.81 1.52
CA LEU A 152 2.01 -8.89 2.12
C LEU A 152 2.83 -9.56 1.01
N VAL A 153 4.13 -9.74 1.24
CA VAL A 153 5.01 -10.43 0.29
C VAL A 153 5.31 -11.83 0.79
N ALA A 154 4.88 -12.84 0.03
CA ALA A 154 5.23 -14.22 0.29
C ALA A 154 6.45 -14.61 -0.57
N GLN A 155 7.55 -14.92 0.09
CA GLN A 155 8.75 -15.44 -0.55
C GLN A 155 8.78 -16.95 -0.46
N VAL A 156 8.77 -17.62 -1.61
CA VAL A 156 8.83 -19.08 -1.71
C VAL A 156 10.26 -19.49 -2.06
N THR A 157 10.88 -20.28 -1.21
CA THR A 157 12.21 -20.83 -1.44
C THR A 157 12.09 -22.34 -1.70
N PRO A 158 12.49 -22.83 -2.89
CA PRO A 158 12.39 -24.24 -3.21
C PRO A 158 13.35 -25.07 -2.36
N GLY A 159 12.93 -26.28 -2.02
CA GLY A 159 13.74 -27.34 -1.41
C GLY A 159 14.29 -28.33 -2.46
N LYS A 160 14.59 -29.55 -2.03
CA LYS A 160 14.90 -30.64 -2.95
C LYS A 160 13.63 -31.07 -3.71
N SER A 161 13.80 -31.55 -4.97
CA SER A 161 12.67 -32.05 -5.76
C SER A 161 11.88 -33.10 -4.97
N GLY A 162 10.55 -32.96 -4.94
CA GLY A 162 9.63 -33.76 -4.15
C GLY A 162 9.45 -33.31 -2.68
N ALA A 163 10.27 -32.38 -2.19
CA ALA A 163 10.15 -31.87 -0.84
C ALA A 163 9.27 -30.60 -0.79
N LYS A 164 8.80 -30.26 0.41
CA LYS A 164 8.08 -28.99 0.64
C LYS A 164 9.03 -27.81 0.42
N ALA A 165 8.52 -26.75 -0.20
CA ALA A 165 9.18 -25.44 -0.24
C ALA A 165 9.05 -24.75 1.12
N SER A 166 9.99 -23.87 1.46
CA SER A 166 9.83 -22.96 2.59
C SER A 166 9.17 -21.66 2.14
N ILE A 167 8.31 -21.10 3.00
CA ILE A 167 7.62 -19.85 2.72
C ILE A 167 7.84 -18.91 3.89
N SER A 168 8.34 -17.71 3.57
CA SER A 168 8.38 -16.58 4.49
C SER A 168 7.41 -15.51 4.00
N VAL A 169 6.72 -14.86 4.92
CA VAL A 169 5.77 -13.78 4.62
C VAL A 169 6.21 -12.52 5.35
N HIS A 170 6.25 -11.41 4.64
CA HIS A 170 6.65 -10.11 5.15
C HIS A 170 5.59 -9.03 4.82
N PRO A 171 5.24 -8.14 5.75
CA PRO A 171 5.55 -8.24 7.18
C PRO A 171 5.01 -9.55 7.78
N SER A 172 5.55 -9.94 8.95
CA SER A 172 5.09 -11.18 9.60
C SER A 172 3.61 -11.06 9.95
N PRO A 173 2.74 -11.93 9.41
CA PRO A 173 1.30 -11.82 9.61
C PRO A 173 0.90 -12.38 10.98
N HIS A 174 1.19 -11.62 12.03
CA HIS A 174 0.79 -11.97 13.39
C HIS A 174 -0.74 -12.06 13.49
N GLY A 175 -1.24 -13.17 14.06
CA GLY A 175 -2.67 -13.40 14.22
C GLY A 175 -3.41 -13.89 12.98
N LEU A 176 -2.75 -13.99 11.82
CA LEU A 176 -3.34 -14.58 10.63
C LEU A 176 -3.04 -16.09 10.55
N GLU A 177 -4.07 -16.88 10.30
CA GLU A 177 -3.93 -18.30 10.04
C GLU A 177 -3.27 -18.51 8.68
N ARG A 178 -2.26 -19.38 8.64
CA ARG A 178 -1.51 -19.71 7.42
C ARG A 178 -1.94 -21.07 6.91
N ASN A 179 -2.58 -21.09 5.77
CA ASN A 179 -2.97 -22.34 5.11
C ASN A 179 -2.37 -22.41 3.71
N TYR A 180 -1.22 -23.04 3.59
CA TYR A 180 -0.55 -23.24 2.29
C TYR A 180 0.17 -24.59 2.22
N SER A 181 0.22 -25.15 1.02
CA SER A 181 1.00 -26.35 0.72
C SER A 181 1.69 -26.17 -0.62
N VAL A 182 3.00 -25.98 -0.59
CA VAL A 182 3.81 -25.80 -1.80
C VAL A 182 4.92 -26.85 -1.82
N SER A 183 5.03 -27.58 -2.92
CA SER A 183 6.09 -28.58 -3.13
C SER A 183 7.03 -28.15 -4.25
N THR A 184 8.30 -28.54 -4.12
CA THR A 184 9.31 -28.33 -5.14
C THR A 184 9.20 -29.42 -6.19
N VAL A 185 9.12 -29.03 -7.45
CA VAL A 185 9.18 -29.95 -8.61
C VAL A 185 10.47 -29.75 -9.40
N SER A 186 10.92 -30.79 -10.11
CA SER A 186 12.02 -30.66 -11.06
C SER A 186 11.51 -30.03 -12.35
N GLY A 187 12.21 -29.02 -12.88
CA GLY A 187 11.88 -28.37 -14.14
C GLY A 187 11.98 -26.86 -14.07
N THR A 188 11.61 -26.19 -15.14
CA THR A 188 11.52 -24.73 -15.19
C THR A 188 10.35 -24.26 -14.36
N THR A 189 10.57 -23.28 -13.49
CA THR A 189 9.52 -22.68 -12.66
C THR A 189 8.46 -22.06 -13.57
N SER A 190 7.25 -22.56 -13.55
CA SER A 190 6.08 -21.79 -13.94
C SER A 190 5.60 -21.07 -12.68
N ASN A 191 5.22 -19.81 -12.81
CA ASN A 191 4.53 -19.10 -11.73
C ASN A 191 3.28 -19.89 -11.35
N VAL A 192 3.35 -20.58 -10.22
CA VAL A 192 2.20 -21.22 -9.62
C VAL A 192 1.78 -20.32 -8.47
N MET A 193 0.74 -19.62 -8.69
CA MET A 193 -0.05 -18.99 -7.64
C MET A 193 -1.40 -19.62 -7.59
#